data_bdfbb7ec9997100f83630e5ffe3211d4
#
_entry.id   bdfbb7ec9997100f83630e5ffe3211d4
#
_cell.length_a   1.000
_cell.length_b   1.000
_cell.length_c   1.000
_cell.angle_alpha   90.00
_cell.angle_beta   90.00
_cell.angle_gamma   90.00
#
_symmetry.space_group_name_H-M   'P 1'
#
loop_
_entity.id
_entity.type
_entity.pdbx_description
1 polymer ?
#
loop_
_entity_poly.entity_id
_entity_poly.type
_entity_poly.pdbx_seq_one_letter_code
_entity_poly.pdbx_strand_id
1 'polypeptide(L)'
;SQWMAFLCLILMVLVLYVPRFGAYSNGDFGRMMDAMGLVHTPENYFHPEAQYQKVIERYDYLEPYDWTKIRPDRLELTQSWISALMRVLYDLAGVPFSTAVLGIFHLGTLALCLYALVLAVHRHLGKKSALVFGLGYALLFCGSSNMGWFNSLYGEGIAYIGLMLVLAASTMTIEGR
;
A
#
# COMPACT_ATOMS: atom_id res chain seq x y z
N SER A 1 8.95 22.12 -7.46
CA SER A 1 9.09 20.70 -7.04
C SER A 1 7.90 20.21 -6.22
N GLN A 2 7.38 20.99 -5.29
CA GLN A 2 6.22 20.64 -4.47
C GLN A 2 4.96 20.33 -5.29
N TRP A 3 4.71 21.10 -6.35
CA TRP A 3 3.59 20.90 -7.25
C TRP A 3 3.61 19.56 -7.97
N MET A 4 4.80 19.04 -8.26
CA MET A 4 4.92 17.74 -8.91
C MET A 4 4.65 16.57 -7.97
N ALA A 5 5.16 16.64 -6.74
CA ALA A 5 4.82 15.65 -5.74
C ALA A 5 3.30 15.65 -5.46
N PHE A 6 2.70 16.84 -5.41
CA PHE A 6 1.26 17.01 -5.28
C PHE A 6 0.47 16.48 -6.49
N LEU A 7 0.94 16.75 -7.71
CA LEU A 7 0.33 16.20 -8.93
C LEU A 7 0.42 14.67 -8.98
N CYS A 8 1.57 14.10 -8.63
CA CYS A 8 1.72 12.64 -8.52
C CYS A 8 0.78 12.07 -7.47
N LEU A 9 0.65 12.72 -6.31
CA LEU A 9 -0.28 12.31 -5.27
C LEU A 9 -1.72 12.33 -5.78
N ILE A 10 -2.14 13.39 -6.47
CA ILE A 10 -3.48 13.47 -7.06
C ILE A 10 -3.71 12.36 -8.07
N LEU A 11 -2.77 12.13 -8.99
CA LEU A 11 -2.88 11.05 -9.97
C LEU A 11 -2.97 9.68 -9.30
N MET A 12 -2.16 9.44 -8.27
CA MET A 12 -2.21 8.23 -7.48
C MET A 12 -3.59 8.07 -6.80
N VAL A 13 -4.09 9.10 -6.15
CA VAL A 13 -5.40 9.07 -5.48
C VAL A 13 -6.53 8.86 -6.48
N LEU A 14 -6.49 9.50 -7.64
CA LEU A 14 -7.51 9.33 -8.69
C LEU A 14 -7.53 7.89 -9.23
N VAL A 15 -6.37 7.27 -9.41
CA VAL A 15 -6.28 5.87 -9.88
C VAL A 15 -6.77 4.89 -8.83
N LEU A 16 -6.55 5.15 -7.55
CA LEU A 16 -7.07 4.29 -6.45
C LEU A 16 -8.55 4.52 -6.16
N TYR A 17 -9.04 5.73 -6.33
CA TYR A 17 -10.44 6.05 -6.06
C TYR A 17 -11.40 5.42 -7.08
N VAL A 18 -10.87 5.01 -8.23
CA VAL A 18 -11.65 4.20 -9.18
C VAL A 18 -11.53 2.73 -8.75
N PRO A 19 -12.55 2.14 -8.09
CA PRO A 19 -12.47 0.81 -7.45
C PRO A 19 -12.36 -0.35 -8.46
N ARG A 20 -11.91 -0.08 -9.67
CA ARG A 20 -11.74 -1.05 -10.76
C ARG A 20 -10.34 -1.61 -10.88
N PHE A 21 -9.40 -1.08 -10.10
CA PHE A 21 -8.01 -1.53 -10.12
C PHE A 21 -7.67 -2.19 -8.78
N GLY A 22 -7.67 -3.49 -8.76
CA GLY A 22 -7.20 -4.32 -7.69
C GLY A 22 -6.73 -5.65 -8.26
N ALA A 23 -5.96 -6.40 -7.50
CA ALA A 23 -5.63 -7.77 -7.86
C ALA A 23 -6.77 -8.70 -7.46
N TYR A 24 -7.03 -9.70 -8.30
CA TYR A 24 -8.00 -10.73 -7.96
C TYR A 24 -7.59 -11.46 -6.68
N SER A 25 -8.55 -11.71 -5.80
CA SER A 25 -8.35 -12.57 -4.65
C SER A 25 -7.92 -13.97 -5.10
N ASN A 26 -6.94 -14.53 -4.41
CA ASN A 26 -6.49 -15.91 -4.65
C ASN A 26 -6.15 -16.61 -3.33
N GLY A 27 -5.67 -17.85 -3.39
CA GLY A 27 -5.32 -18.66 -2.22
C GLY A 27 -4.25 -18.02 -1.31
N ASP A 28 -3.38 -17.17 -1.85
CA ASP A 28 -2.36 -16.47 -1.06
C ASP A 28 -2.97 -15.42 -0.12
N PHE A 29 -4.12 -14.85 -0.48
CA PHE A 29 -4.84 -13.94 0.40
C PHE A 29 -5.26 -14.58 1.72
N GLY A 30 -5.54 -15.89 1.73
CA GLY A 30 -5.91 -16.62 2.95
C GLY A 30 -4.87 -16.48 4.06
N ARG A 31 -3.58 -16.56 3.72
CA ARG A 31 -2.49 -16.38 4.69
C ARG A 31 -2.48 -14.97 5.28
N MET A 32 -2.71 -13.99 4.42
CA MET A 32 -2.75 -12.60 4.84
C MET A 32 -4.00 -12.29 5.66
N MET A 33 -5.15 -12.80 5.23
CA MET A 33 -6.40 -12.67 5.96
C MET A 33 -6.31 -13.30 7.35
N ASP A 34 -5.68 -14.47 7.49
CA ASP A 34 -5.49 -15.12 8.78
C ASP A 34 -4.61 -14.29 9.72
N ALA A 35 -3.48 -13.77 9.21
CA ALA A 35 -2.61 -12.90 9.99
C ALA A 35 -3.29 -11.58 10.41
N MET A 36 -4.18 -11.07 9.59
CA MET A 36 -4.95 -9.84 9.84
C MET A 36 -6.22 -10.05 10.66
N GLY A 37 -6.62 -11.30 10.87
CA GLY A 37 -7.92 -11.63 11.47
C GLY A 37 -9.09 -11.19 10.58
N LEU A 38 -8.96 -11.33 9.27
CA LEU A 38 -9.98 -10.97 8.30
C LEU A 38 -10.74 -12.21 7.84
N VAL A 39 -12.03 -12.03 7.60
CA VAL A 39 -12.91 -13.02 6.99
C VAL A 39 -13.66 -12.38 5.82
N HIS A 40 -14.11 -13.21 4.90
CA HIS A 40 -14.97 -12.72 3.82
C HIS A 40 -16.30 -12.26 4.39
N THR A 41 -16.81 -11.13 3.92
CA THR A 41 -18.19 -10.75 4.18
C THR A 41 -19.16 -11.78 3.59
N PRO A 42 -20.37 -11.94 4.12
CA PRO A 42 -21.36 -12.87 3.56
C PRO A 42 -21.63 -12.62 2.07
N GLU A 43 -21.58 -11.37 1.63
CA GLU A 43 -21.80 -10.98 0.23
C GLU A 43 -20.62 -11.38 -0.68
N ASN A 44 -19.43 -11.51 -0.11
CA ASN A 44 -18.19 -11.88 -0.81
C ASN A 44 -17.79 -13.33 -0.57
N TYR A 45 -18.59 -14.09 0.17
CA TYR A 45 -18.38 -15.51 0.30
C TYR A 45 -18.57 -16.15 -1.06
N PHE A 46 -17.50 -16.64 -1.64
CA PHE A 46 -17.56 -17.24 -2.97
C PHE A 46 -17.14 -18.68 -2.97
N HIS A 47 -17.69 -19.36 -3.93
CA HIS A 47 -17.22 -20.68 -4.29
C HIS A 47 -15.73 -20.64 -4.61
N PRO A 48 -14.96 -21.65 -4.23
CA PRO A 48 -13.54 -21.76 -4.59
C PRO A 48 -13.26 -21.51 -6.08
N GLU A 49 -14.19 -21.89 -6.94
CA GLU A 49 -14.12 -21.70 -8.40
C GLU A 49 -14.20 -20.23 -8.83
N ALA A 50 -14.83 -19.37 -8.03
CA ALA A 50 -14.95 -17.94 -8.31
C ALA A 50 -13.82 -17.09 -7.68
N GLN A 51 -12.94 -17.71 -6.90
CA GLN A 51 -11.89 -17.07 -6.13
C GLN A 51 -10.98 -16.20 -6.98
N TYR A 52 -10.69 -16.60 -8.21
CA TYR A 52 -9.81 -15.90 -9.13
C TYR A 52 -10.54 -14.91 -10.06
N GLN A 53 -11.84 -14.69 -9.86
CA GLN A 53 -12.67 -13.91 -10.78
C GLN A 53 -13.14 -12.58 -10.19
N LYS A 54 -12.84 -12.30 -8.92
CA LYS A 54 -13.31 -11.09 -8.24
C LYS A 54 -12.18 -10.34 -7.56
N VAL A 55 -12.22 -9.02 -7.70
CA VAL A 55 -11.52 -8.11 -6.82
C VAL A 55 -12.42 -7.89 -5.60
N ILE A 56 -11.93 -8.26 -4.42
CA ILE A 56 -12.65 -8.07 -3.16
C ILE A 56 -12.08 -6.85 -2.46
N GLU A 57 -12.93 -5.88 -2.22
CA GLU A 57 -12.54 -4.63 -1.57
C GLU A 57 -12.74 -4.69 -0.05
N ARG A 58 -13.80 -5.36 0.42
CA ARG A 58 -14.21 -5.33 1.83
C ARG A 58 -14.10 -6.70 2.47
N TYR A 59 -13.66 -6.67 3.73
CA TYR A 59 -13.56 -7.84 4.59
C TYR A 59 -14.08 -7.49 5.97
N ASP A 60 -14.62 -8.48 6.66
CA ASP A 60 -15.03 -8.35 8.06
C ASP A 60 -13.86 -8.73 8.98
N TYR A 61 -13.85 -8.20 10.20
CA TYR A 61 -12.91 -8.61 11.21
C TYR A 61 -13.46 -9.80 12.01
N LEU A 62 -12.60 -10.80 12.17
CA LEU A 62 -12.89 -11.93 13.05
C LEU A 62 -12.85 -11.46 14.52
N GLU A 63 -13.89 -11.79 15.27
CA GLU A 63 -13.98 -11.51 16.69
C GLU A 63 -14.08 -12.82 17.51
N PRO A 64 -13.32 -12.96 18.59
CA PRO A 64 -12.24 -12.09 19.08
C PRO A 64 -10.97 -12.22 18.23
N TYR A 65 -10.16 -11.14 18.16
CA TYR A 65 -8.90 -11.17 17.44
C TYR A 65 -7.78 -11.76 18.29
N ASP A 66 -7.03 -12.68 17.69
CA ASP A 66 -5.87 -13.29 18.32
C ASP A 66 -4.59 -12.53 17.98
N TRP A 67 -4.17 -11.62 18.86
CA TRP A 67 -2.96 -10.83 18.69
C TRP A 67 -1.67 -11.65 18.59
N THR A 68 -1.67 -12.93 19.03
CA THR A 68 -0.50 -13.80 18.91
C THR A 68 -0.20 -14.21 17.47
N LYS A 69 -1.14 -13.99 16.55
CA LYS A 69 -0.95 -14.25 15.11
C LYS A 69 -0.01 -13.24 14.46
N ILE A 70 0.17 -12.05 15.05
CA ILE A 70 1.17 -11.08 14.61
C ILE A 70 2.53 -11.53 15.13
N ARG A 71 3.22 -12.35 14.35
CA ARG A 71 4.51 -12.92 14.74
C ARG A 71 5.66 -12.23 14.01
N PRO A 72 6.71 -11.79 14.75
CA PRO A 72 7.91 -11.20 14.17
C PRO A 72 8.74 -12.17 13.30
N ASP A 73 8.58 -13.46 13.49
CA ASP A 73 9.34 -14.52 12.84
C ASP A 73 8.76 -15.00 11.49
N ARG A 74 7.62 -14.45 11.08
CA ARG A 74 7.01 -14.78 9.80
C ARG A 74 7.40 -13.78 8.71
N LEU A 75 7.52 -14.26 7.47
CA LEU A 75 7.83 -13.44 6.29
C LEU A 75 6.77 -12.36 6.00
N GLU A 76 5.57 -12.53 6.54
CA GLU A 76 4.46 -11.58 6.44
C GLU A 76 4.58 -10.39 7.42
N LEU A 77 5.71 -10.24 8.10
CA LEU A 77 5.92 -9.27 9.18
C LEU A 77 5.49 -7.85 8.83
N THR A 78 5.84 -7.38 7.64
CA THR A 78 5.55 -5.99 7.25
C THR A 78 4.05 -5.76 7.09
N GLN A 79 3.34 -6.71 6.50
CA GLN A 79 1.88 -6.67 6.40
C GLN A 79 1.21 -6.85 7.76
N SER A 80 1.78 -7.65 8.65
CA SER A 80 1.27 -7.83 10.01
C SER A 80 1.27 -6.51 10.79
N TRP A 81 2.27 -5.66 10.64
CA TRP A 81 2.30 -4.34 11.26
C TRP A 81 1.21 -3.41 10.73
N ILE A 82 1.01 -3.38 9.41
CA ILE A 82 -0.07 -2.60 8.80
C ILE A 82 -1.43 -3.14 9.25
N SER A 83 -1.54 -4.46 9.35
CA SER A 83 -2.74 -5.14 9.82
C SER A 83 -3.06 -4.77 11.27
N ALA A 84 -2.05 -4.78 12.14
CA ALA A 84 -2.20 -4.34 13.52
C ALA A 84 -2.69 -2.89 13.59
N LEU A 85 -2.11 -2.00 12.78
CA LEU A 85 -2.55 -0.61 12.69
C LEU A 85 -4.00 -0.50 12.22
N MET A 86 -4.36 -1.23 11.16
CA MET A 86 -5.74 -1.25 10.64
C MET A 86 -6.73 -1.79 11.68
N ARG A 87 -6.32 -2.82 12.44
CA ARG A 87 -7.11 -3.37 13.53
C ARG A 87 -7.29 -2.35 14.66
N VAL A 88 -6.24 -1.66 15.06
CA VAL A 88 -6.35 -0.58 16.07
C VAL A 88 -7.30 0.53 15.60
N LEU A 89 -7.26 0.90 14.32
CA LEU A 89 -8.19 1.88 13.77
C LEU A 89 -9.64 1.37 13.79
N TYR A 90 -9.86 0.09 13.57
CA TYR A 90 -11.18 -0.53 13.73
C TYR A 90 -11.65 -0.47 15.19
N ASP A 91 -10.81 -0.90 16.12
CA ASP A 91 -11.14 -0.96 17.54
C ASP A 91 -11.40 0.44 18.13
N LEU A 92 -10.68 1.47 17.66
CA LEU A 92 -10.83 2.84 18.17
C LEU A 92 -11.91 3.66 17.48
N ALA A 93 -12.11 3.47 16.18
CA ALA A 93 -12.94 4.36 15.36
C ALA A 93 -14.01 3.63 14.54
N GLY A 94 -14.10 2.30 14.65
CA GLY A 94 -15.06 1.51 13.87
C GLY A 94 -14.79 1.51 12.37
N VAL A 95 -13.55 1.81 11.95
CA VAL A 95 -13.20 1.87 10.53
C VAL A 95 -13.13 0.45 9.96
N PRO A 96 -14.06 0.04 9.08
CA PRO A 96 -14.05 -1.30 8.52
C PRO A 96 -12.80 -1.52 7.65
N PHE A 97 -12.35 -2.76 7.55
CA PHE A 97 -11.26 -3.07 6.65
C PHE A 97 -11.71 -2.98 5.20
N SER A 98 -10.91 -2.26 4.42
CA SER A 98 -11.05 -2.26 2.96
C SER A 98 -9.67 -2.16 2.32
N THR A 99 -9.49 -2.83 1.19
CA THR A 99 -8.26 -2.72 0.41
C THR A 99 -8.03 -1.31 -0.08
N ALA A 100 -9.08 -0.51 -0.27
CA ALA A 100 -8.96 0.91 -0.60
C ALA A 100 -8.31 1.70 0.54
N VAL A 101 -8.69 1.44 1.80
CA VAL A 101 -8.05 2.07 2.97
C VAL A 101 -6.59 1.64 3.07
N LEU A 102 -6.30 0.36 2.87
CA LEU A 102 -4.93 -0.16 2.79
C LEU A 102 -4.13 0.55 1.68
N GLY A 103 -4.75 0.71 0.51
CA GLY A 103 -4.17 1.43 -0.62
C GLY A 103 -3.82 2.89 -0.31
N ILE A 104 -4.65 3.58 0.48
CA ILE A 104 -4.37 4.95 0.95
C ILE A 104 -3.09 4.99 1.80
N PHE A 105 -2.89 4.02 2.70
CA PHE A 105 -1.65 3.90 3.46
C PHE A 105 -0.43 3.70 2.57
N HIS A 106 -0.53 2.80 1.61
CA HIS A 106 0.53 2.53 0.66
C HIS A 106 0.89 3.79 -0.14
N LEU A 107 -0.12 4.48 -0.65
CA LEU A 107 0.09 5.70 -1.43
C LEU A 107 0.61 6.86 -0.61
N GLY A 108 0.10 7.05 0.60
CA GLY A 108 0.60 8.09 1.49
C GLY A 108 2.10 7.92 1.73
N THR A 109 2.52 6.68 2.00
CA THR A 109 3.93 6.35 2.20
C THR A 109 4.76 6.58 0.94
N LEU A 110 4.27 6.12 -0.23
CA LEU A 110 4.95 6.36 -1.51
C LEU A 110 5.05 7.84 -1.85
N ALA A 111 4.02 8.63 -1.57
CA ALA A 111 4.02 10.08 -1.81
C ALA A 111 5.06 10.79 -0.93
N LEU A 112 5.18 10.39 0.34
CA LEU A 112 6.21 10.91 1.23
C LEU A 112 7.62 10.55 0.77
N CYS A 113 7.83 9.31 0.34
CA CYS A 113 9.11 8.88 -0.23
C CYS A 113 9.44 9.65 -1.52
N LEU A 114 8.48 9.79 -2.42
CA LEU A 114 8.64 10.58 -3.63
C LEU A 114 9.02 12.03 -3.32
N TYR A 115 8.33 12.65 -2.37
CA TYR A 115 8.63 14.02 -1.95
C TYR A 115 10.07 14.15 -1.47
N ALA A 116 10.52 13.25 -0.58
CA ALA A 116 11.89 13.26 -0.08
C ALA A 116 12.93 13.08 -1.20
N LEU A 117 12.71 12.12 -2.09
CA LEU A 117 13.60 11.83 -3.22
C LEU A 117 13.65 12.98 -4.23
N VAL A 118 12.50 13.55 -4.60
CA VAL A 118 12.44 14.71 -5.51
C VAL A 118 13.14 15.93 -4.90
N LEU A 119 12.99 16.12 -3.59
CA LEU A 119 13.66 17.19 -2.88
C LEU A 119 15.18 17.01 -2.89
N ALA A 120 15.67 15.80 -2.63
CA ALA A 120 17.10 15.48 -2.70
C ALA A 120 17.66 15.69 -4.12
N VAL A 121 16.99 15.17 -5.14
CA VAL A 121 17.40 15.40 -6.55
C VAL A 121 17.38 16.89 -6.89
N HIS A 122 16.39 17.62 -6.41
CA HIS A 122 16.33 19.08 -6.65
C HIS A 122 17.53 19.81 -6.04
N ARG A 123 17.90 19.47 -4.81
CA ARG A 123 19.04 20.09 -4.11
C ARG A 123 20.37 19.81 -4.79
N HIS A 124 20.58 18.57 -5.24
CA HIS A 124 21.88 18.15 -5.78
C HIS A 124 22.01 18.35 -7.30
N LEU A 125 20.94 18.17 -8.05
CA LEU A 125 20.96 18.15 -9.52
C LEU A 125 20.07 19.21 -10.18
N GLY A 126 19.38 20.01 -9.37
CA GLY A 126 18.57 21.12 -9.82
C GLY A 126 17.17 20.76 -10.32
N LYS A 127 16.40 21.79 -10.69
CA LYS A 127 14.97 21.70 -10.98
C LYS A 127 14.62 20.78 -12.15
N LYS A 128 15.43 20.83 -13.24
CA LYS A 128 15.16 20.01 -14.43
C LYS A 128 15.29 18.52 -14.15
N SER A 129 16.34 18.12 -13.41
CA SER A 129 16.56 16.74 -13.03
C SER A 129 15.48 16.23 -12.07
N ALA A 130 15.04 17.06 -11.11
CA ALA A 130 13.94 16.73 -10.23
C ALA A 130 12.62 16.54 -10.99
N LEU A 131 12.39 17.34 -12.04
CA LEU A 131 11.22 17.19 -12.90
C LEU A 131 11.25 15.85 -13.66
N VAL A 132 12.36 15.53 -14.31
CA VAL A 132 12.53 14.27 -15.05
C VAL A 132 12.41 13.08 -14.11
N PHE A 133 13.04 13.13 -12.95
CA PHE A 133 12.96 12.10 -11.95
C PHE A 133 11.51 11.86 -11.47
N GLY A 134 10.80 12.95 -11.10
CA GLY A 134 9.41 12.83 -10.64
C GLY A 134 8.45 12.30 -11.70
N LEU A 135 8.62 12.70 -12.97
CA LEU A 135 7.84 12.15 -14.10
C LEU A 135 8.16 10.67 -14.33
N GLY A 136 9.44 10.30 -14.31
CA GLY A 136 9.86 8.90 -14.43
C GLY A 136 9.29 8.03 -13.31
N TYR A 137 9.34 8.53 -12.08
CA TYR A 137 8.74 7.85 -10.93
C TYR A 137 7.22 7.66 -11.13
N ALA A 138 6.49 8.72 -11.53
CA ALA A 138 5.06 8.62 -11.78
C ALA A 138 4.74 7.60 -12.87
N LEU A 139 5.47 7.59 -13.98
CA LEU A 139 5.29 6.62 -15.07
C LEU A 139 5.53 5.17 -14.60
N LEU A 140 6.54 4.97 -13.77
CA LEU A 140 6.88 3.63 -13.25
C LEU A 140 5.87 3.11 -12.22
N PHE A 141 5.45 3.96 -11.29
CA PHE A 141 4.65 3.52 -10.14
C PHE A 141 3.15 3.81 -10.26
N CYS A 142 2.72 4.77 -11.10
CA CYS A 142 1.31 5.05 -11.33
C CYS A 142 0.70 4.22 -12.48
N GLY A 143 1.44 3.29 -13.07
CA GLY A 143 0.90 2.35 -14.03
C GLY A 143 -0.16 1.43 -13.41
N SER A 144 -1.22 1.11 -14.15
CA SER A 144 -2.35 0.30 -13.67
C SER A 144 -1.92 -1.04 -13.05
N SER A 145 -0.90 -1.67 -13.61
CA SER A 145 -0.36 -2.95 -13.11
C SER A 145 0.20 -2.81 -11.69
N ASN A 146 0.94 -1.74 -11.41
CA ASN A 146 1.52 -1.50 -10.09
C ASN A 146 0.46 -1.06 -9.08
N MET A 147 -0.50 -0.25 -9.53
CA MET A 147 -1.57 0.25 -8.66
C MET A 147 -2.47 -0.86 -8.16
N GLY A 148 -2.67 -1.92 -8.94
CA GLY A 148 -3.41 -3.10 -8.51
C GLY A 148 -2.80 -3.80 -7.29
N TRP A 149 -1.47 -3.80 -7.16
CA TRP A 149 -0.79 -4.38 -6.01
C TRP A 149 -1.00 -3.56 -4.71
N PHE A 150 -1.06 -2.23 -4.82
CA PHE A 150 -1.29 -1.36 -3.65
C PHE A 150 -2.69 -1.47 -3.07
N ASN A 151 -3.67 -1.82 -3.89
CA ASN A 151 -5.06 -2.04 -3.50
C ASN A 151 -5.37 -3.54 -3.41
N SER A 152 -4.50 -4.30 -2.77
CA SER A 152 -4.64 -5.75 -2.62
C SER A 152 -3.95 -6.24 -1.36
N LEU A 153 -4.21 -7.49 -0.99
CA LEU A 153 -3.54 -8.16 0.12
C LEU A 153 -2.19 -8.80 -0.28
N TYR A 154 -1.72 -8.58 -1.48
CA TYR A 154 -0.43 -9.09 -1.92
C TYR A 154 0.74 -8.34 -1.29
N GLY A 155 1.83 -9.09 -1.02
CA GLY A 155 3.06 -8.56 -0.41
C GLY A 155 3.88 -7.65 -1.32
N GLU A 156 3.63 -7.64 -2.62
CA GLU A 156 4.35 -6.87 -3.61
C GLU A 156 4.22 -5.36 -3.37
N GLY A 157 3.03 -4.89 -3.01
CA GLY A 157 2.82 -3.47 -2.70
C GLY A 157 3.74 -2.99 -1.57
N ILE A 158 3.89 -3.80 -0.53
CA ILE A 158 4.77 -3.50 0.61
C ILE A 158 6.25 -3.60 0.22
N ALA A 159 6.63 -4.54 -0.63
CA ALA A 159 7.99 -4.65 -1.10
C ALA A 159 8.44 -3.37 -1.84
N TYR A 160 7.57 -2.82 -2.70
CA TYR A 160 7.81 -1.53 -3.36
C TYR A 160 7.97 -0.39 -2.35
N ILE A 161 7.08 -0.33 -1.36
CA ILE A 161 7.13 0.70 -0.31
C ILE A 161 8.42 0.58 0.50
N GLY A 162 8.79 -0.63 0.91
CA GLY A 162 10.01 -0.89 1.65
C GLY A 162 11.25 -0.42 0.90
N LEU A 163 11.35 -0.73 -0.40
CA LEU A 163 12.44 -0.25 -1.25
C LEU A 163 12.49 1.29 -1.29
N MET A 164 11.35 1.93 -1.49
CA MET A 164 11.29 3.40 -1.55
C MET A 164 11.62 4.06 -0.21
N LEU A 165 11.20 3.48 0.91
CA LEU A 165 11.58 3.94 2.25
C LEU A 165 13.09 3.87 2.47
N VAL A 166 13.72 2.76 2.08
CA VAL A 166 15.19 2.61 2.19
C VAL A 166 15.90 3.66 1.36
N LEU A 167 15.47 3.88 0.11
CA LEU A 167 16.06 4.91 -0.76
C LEU A 167 15.87 6.32 -0.18
N ALA A 168 14.68 6.65 0.28
CA ALA A 168 14.41 7.95 0.89
C ALA A 168 15.22 8.18 2.17
N ALA A 169 15.28 7.18 3.06
CA ALA A 169 16.07 7.26 4.29
C ALA A 169 17.57 7.38 3.99
N SER A 170 18.08 6.67 3.00
CA SER A 170 19.48 6.76 2.58
C SER A 170 19.84 8.14 2.08
N THR A 171 18.97 8.78 1.28
CA THR A 171 19.22 10.16 0.81
C THR A 171 19.22 11.16 1.95
N MET A 172 18.29 11.04 2.91
CA MET A 172 18.22 11.91 4.09
C MET A 172 19.46 11.78 4.99
N THR A 173 20.00 10.56 5.14
CA THR A 173 21.21 10.30 5.92
C THR A 173 22.45 10.93 5.27
N ILE A 174 22.54 10.92 3.95
CA ILE A 174 23.64 11.56 3.21
C ILE A 174 23.56 13.07 3.33
N GLU A 175 22.36 13.65 3.28
CA GLU A 175 22.14 15.10 3.43
C GLU A 175 22.41 15.62 4.86
N GLY A 176 22.26 14.77 5.87
CA GLY A 176 22.50 15.11 7.28
C GLY A 176 23.98 15.07 7.71
N ARG A 177 24.90 14.67 6.80
CA ARG A 177 26.34 14.67 7.01
C ARG A 177 27.02 15.83 6.30
#